data_917320dc76e2c42bbccc75b4de17ccd1
#
_entry.id   917320dc76e2c42bbccc75b4de17ccd1
#
_cell.length_a   1.000
_cell.length_b   1.000
_cell.length_c   1.000
_cell.angle_alpha   90.00
_cell.angle_beta   90.00
_cell.angle_gamma   90.00
#
_symmetry.space_group_name_H-M   'P 1'
#
loop_
_entity.id
_entity.type
_entity.pdbx_description
1 polymer ?
#
loop_
_entity_poly.entity_id
_entity_poly.type
_entity_poly.pdbx_seq_one_letter_code
_entity_poly.pdbx_strand_id
1 'polypeptide(L)'
;MVLDVLCEVNPSYGLNPIEKFAQQLNQPMSQIQYSEELKSGIARSLSMLGSMDGYDAQSRKLISSAAEVVNRLLSQAVKDDTGRVWNLIAPRLPSLAEAAPQQFVDIVINNLEQDSSSLLRAYYADSNDILFSDPWLHPH
;
A
#
# COMPACT_ATOMS: atom_id res chain seq x y z
N MET A 1 13.45 -3.25 6.25
CA MET A 1 13.80 -2.41 5.09
C MET A 1 12.67 -2.35 4.05
N VAL A 2 12.24 -3.47 3.48
CA VAL A 2 11.16 -3.46 2.44
C VAL A 2 9.84 -2.89 2.98
N LEU A 3 9.43 -3.27 4.19
CA LEU A 3 8.21 -2.75 4.82
C LEU A 3 8.31 -1.25 5.09
N ASP A 4 9.48 -0.76 5.52
CA ASP A 4 9.71 0.67 5.76
C ASP A 4 9.57 1.49 4.48
N VAL A 5 10.07 0.97 3.37
CA VAL A 5 9.95 1.63 2.06
C VAL A 5 8.50 1.69 1.59
N LEU A 6 7.78 0.56 1.65
CA LEU A 6 6.42 0.46 1.14
C LEU A 6 5.40 1.19 2.02
N CYS A 7 5.64 1.26 3.32
CA CYS A 7 4.78 1.95 4.29
C CYS A 7 5.19 3.40 4.55
N GLU A 8 6.19 3.93 3.85
CA GLU A 8 6.65 5.30 4.04
C GLU A 8 5.51 6.28 3.79
N VAL A 9 5.26 7.13 4.80
CA VAL A 9 4.31 8.22 4.68
C VAL A 9 4.97 9.36 3.91
N ASN A 10 4.41 9.72 2.78
CA ASN A 10 4.85 10.91 2.06
C ASN A 10 4.44 12.14 2.85
N PRO A 11 5.39 12.98 3.36
CA PRO A 11 5.02 14.17 4.12
C PRO A 11 4.23 15.20 3.31
N SER A 12 4.24 15.10 1.99
CA SER A 12 3.42 15.95 1.12
C SER A 12 2.02 15.37 0.83
N TYR A 13 1.68 14.20 1.41
CA TYR A 13 0.37 13.59 1.23
C TYR A 13 -0.74 14.46 1.83
N GLY A 14 -1.76 14.74 1.04
CA GLY A 14 -2.88 15.59 1.44
C GLY A 14 -2.64 17.09 1.35
N LEU A 15 -1.45 17.53 0.94
CA LEU A 15 -1.13 18.95 0.75
C LEU A 15 -1.53 19.42 -0.65
N ASN A 16 -1.96 20.67 -0.75
CA ASN A 16 -2.16 21.30 -2.05
C ASN A 16 -0.80 21.60 -2.74
N PRO A 17 -0.76 21.94 -4.05
CA PRO A 17 0.50 22.17 -4.74
C PRO A 17 1.37 23.27 -4.14
N ILE A 18 0.78 24.32 -3.58
CA ILE A 18 1.51 25.43 -2.95
C ILE A 18 2.14 24.97 -1.63
N GLU A 19 1.39 24.22 -0.82
CA GLU A 19 1.89 23.65 0.43
C GLU A 19 3.01 22.63 0.17
N LYS A 20 2.88 21.80 -0.86
CA LYS A 20 3.93 20.88 -1.29
C LYS A 20 5.22 21.62 -1.65
N PHE A 21 5.12 22.70 -2.41
CA PHE A 21 6.25 23.51 -2.81
C PHE A 21 6.92 24.18 -1.60
N ALA A 22 6.14 24.78 -0.71
CA ALA A 22 6.64 25.40 0.51
C ALA A 22 7.34 24.38 1.42
N GLN A 23 6.80 23.18 1.54
CA GLN A 23 7.39 22.10 2.32
C GLN A 23 8.71 21.62 1.72
N GLN A 24 8.80 21.51 0.38
CA GLN A 24 10.03 21.13 -0.31
C GLN A 24 11.15 22.15 -0.09
N LEU A 25 10.84 23.43 -0.04
CA LEU A 25 11.81 24.49 0.24
C LEU A 25 12.36 24.45 1.67
N ASN A 26 11.56 23.98 2.62
CA ASN A 26 11.88 23.96 4.06
C ASN A 26 12.39 22.59 4.53
N GLN A 27 12.38 21.56 3.69
CA GLN A 27 12.84 20.23 4.08
C GLN A 27 14.36 20.21 4.24
N PRO A 28 14.88 19.70 5.37
CA PRO A 28 16.30 19.37 5.47
C PRO A 28 16.61 18.24 4.48
N MET A 29 17.75 18.33 3.78
CA MET A 29 18.21 17.33 2.81
C MET A 29 18.39 15.92 3.38
N SER A 30 18.27 15.74 4.70
CA SER A 30 18.43 14.47 5.42
C SER A 30 17.16 13.60 5.46
N GLN A 31 16.00 14.09 5.05
CA GLN A 31 14.80 13.25 4.93
C GLN A 31 14.83 12.50 3.61
N ILE A 32 15.30 11.25 3.68
CA ILE A 32 15.30 10.34 2.55
C ILE A 32 13.83 9.93 2.30
N GLN A 33 13.23 10.46 1.24
CA GLN A 33 11.99 9.95 0.68
C GLN A 33 12.32 8.89 -0.36
N TYR A 34 11.73 7.70 -0.20
CA TYR A 34 11.81 6.67 -1.21
C TYR A 34 10.91 7.03 -2.40
N SER A 35 11.45 6.93 -3.62
CA SER A 35 10.69 7.26 -4.82
C SER A 35 9.55 6.27 -5.08
N GLU A 36 8.53 6.71 -5.80
CA GLU A 36 7.43 5.83 -6.23
C GLU A 36 7.94 4.71 -7.15
N GLU A 37 8.96 4.99 -7.95
CA GLU A 37 9.62 3.99 -8.82
C GLU A 37 10.28 2.89 -7.99
N LEU A 38 10.94 3.24 -6.89
CA LEU A 38 11.55 2.25 -5.99
C LEU A 38 10.47 1.39 -5.33
N LYS A 39 9.40 2.01 -4.83
CA LYS A 39 8.27 1.29 -4.22
C LYS A 39 7.63 0.32 -5.21
N SER A 40 7.39 0.78 -6.44
CA SER A 40 6.83 -0.05 -7.51
C SER A 40 7.79 -1.17 -7.92
N GLY A 41 9.09 -0.90 -7.97
CA GLY A 41 10.11 -1.89 -8.28
C GLY A 41 10.15 -3.02 -7.24
N ILE A 42 10.08 -2.68 -5.95
CA ILE A 42 10.03 -3.65 -4.86
C ILE A 42 8.77 -4.52 -4.96
N ALA A 43 7.60 -3.91 -5.16
CA ALA A 43 6.34 -4.66 -5.28
C ALA A 43 6.36 -5.60 -6.48
N ARG A 44 6.91 -5.17 -7.61
CA ARG A 44 7.10 -6.01 -8.80
C ARG A 44 8.04 -7.17 -8.54
N SER A 45 9.14 -6.93 -7.83
CA SER A 45 10.09 -7.98 -7.46
C SER A 45 9.43 -9.04 -6.57
N LEU A 46 8.60 -8.62 -5.62
CA LEU A 46 7.83 -9.55 -4.78
C LEU A 46 6.86 -10.39 -5.64
N SER A 47 6.17 -9.77 -6.59
CA SER A 47 5.29 -10.46 -7.52
C SER A 47 6.05 -11.53 -8.32
N MET A 48 7.21 -11.18 -8.85
CA MET A 48 8.05 -12.13 -9.59
C MET A 48 8.51 -13.31 -8.73
N LEU A 49 8.95 -13.04 -7.49
CA LEU A 49 9.37 -14.08 -6.56
C LEU A 49 8.23 -15.01 -6.17
N GLY A 50 7.05 -14.45 -5.92
CA GLY A 50 5.87 -15.23 -5.55
C GLY A 50 5.29 -16.07 -6.68
N SER A 51 5.58 -15.68 -7.94
CA SER A 51 5.10 -16.37 -9.15
C SER A 51 6.08 -17.42 -9.68
N MET A 52 7.21 -17.66 -9.00
CA MET A 52 8.19 -18.66 -9.41
C MET A 52 7.63 -20.08 -9.34
N ASP A 53 8.13 -20.95 -10.23
CA ASP A 53 7.85 -22.38 -10.15
C ASP A 53 8.56 -22.99 -8.95
N GLY A 54 7.83 -23.60 -8.03
CA GLY A 54 8.38 -24.17 -6.81
C GLY A 54 9.04 -25.55 -6.99
N TYR A 55 9.77 -25.79 -8.10
CA TYR A 55 10.36 -27.11 -8.39
C TYR A 55 11.55 -27.46 -7.50
N ASP A 56 12.36 -26.49 -7.12
CA ASP A 56 13.51 -26.71 -6.25
C ASP A 56 13.32 -26.07 -4.86
N ALA A 57 14.15 -26.48 -3.91
CA ALA A 57 14.06 -25.99 -2.53
C ALA A 57 14.33 -24.48 -2.41
N GLN A 58 15.21 -23.94 -3.25
CA GLN A 58 15.54 -22.51 -3.23
C GLN A 58 14.38 -21.67 -3.74
N SER A 59 13.74 -22.07 -4.84
CA SER A 59 12.54 -21.39 -5.36
C SER A 59 11.41 -21.39 -4.33
N ARG A 60 11.15 -22.53 -3.68
CA ARG A 60 10.15 -22.61 -2.61
C ARG A 60 10.46 -21.68 -1.45
N LYS A 61 11.73 -21.54 -1.08
CA LYS A 61 12.16 -20.61 -0.03
C LYS A 61 11.91 -19.16 -0.41
N LEU A 62 12.19 -18.79 -1.66
CA LEU A 62 11.94 -17.45 -2.17
C LEU A 62 10.44 -17.12 -2.21
N ILE A 63 9.61 -18.05 -2.67
CA ILE A 63 8.16 -17.94 -2.67
C ILE A 63 7.65 -17.72 -1.24
N SER A 64 8.10 -18.51 -0.27
CA SER A 64 7.72 -18.38 1.14
C SER A 64 8.15 -17.04 1.72
N SER A 65 9.34 -16.55 1.37
CA SER A 65 9.85 -15.25 1.82
C SER A 65 9.02 -14.10 1.27
N ALA A 66 8.63 -14.16 0.00
CA ALA A 66 7.75 -13.16 -0.61
C ALA A 66 6.37 -13.15 0.09
N ALA A 67 5.79 -14.33 0.33
CA ALA A 67 4.52 -14.47 1.04
C ALA A 67 4.60 -13.90 2.46
N GLU A 68 5.70 -14.11 3.17
CA GLU A 68 5.90 -13.56 4.51
C GLU A 68 5.94 -12.03 4.50
N VAL A 69 6.65 -11.43 3.54
CA VAL A 69 6.72 -9.96 3.40
C VAL A 69 5.32 -9.38 3.13
N VAL A 70 4.58 -9.97 2.21
CA VAL A 70 3.20 -9.54 1.89
C VAL A 70 2.31 -9.68 3.13
N ASN A 71 2.40 -10.80 3.85
CA ASN A 71 1.61 -11.03 5.05
C ASN A 71 1.89 -9.98 6.14
N ARG A 72 3.14 -9.64 6.36
CA ARG A 72 3.54 -8.60 7.33
C ARG A 72 3.02 -7.22 6.92
N LEU A 73 3.14 -6.88 5.65
CA LEU A 73 2.69 -5.59 5.12
C LEU A 73 1.17 -5.44 5.26
N LEU A 74 0.42 -6.44 4.83
CA LEU A 74 -1.04 -6.43 4.94
C LEU A 74 -1.52 -6.47 6.41
N SER A 75 -0.78 -7.16 7.28
CA SER A 75 -1.08 -7.16 8.72
C SER A 75 -0.90 -5.77 9.34
N GLN A 76 0.09 -5.01 8.91
CA GLN A 76 0.22 -3.61 9.32
C GLN A 76 -0.95 -2.75 8.85
N ALA A 77 -1.40 -2.96 7.61
CA ALA A 77 -2.56 -2.27 7.07
C ALA A 77 -3.84 -2.57 7.87
N VAL A 78 -4.03 -3.84 8.24
CA VAL A 78 -5.18 -4.27 9.07
C VAL A 78 -5.15 -3.64 10.46
N LYS A 79 -3.98 -3.51 11.07
CA LYS A 79 -3.82 -2.94 12.42
C LYS A 79 -3.98 -1.42 12.46
N ASP A 80 -3.84 -0.75 11.33
CA ASP A 80 -4.01 0.69 11.24
C ASP A 80 -5.50 1.06 11.15
N ASP A 81 -6.09 1.45 12.27
CA ASP A 81 -7.50 1.80 12.36
C ASP A 81 -7.91 2.99 11.49
N THR A 82 -6.95 3.81 11.07
CA THR A 82 -7.23 4.98 10.23
C THR A 82 -7.46 4.64 8.76
N GLY A 83 -7.04 3.45 8.32
CA GLY A 83 -7.05 3.04 6.92
C GLY A 83 -5.95 3.66 6.05
N ARG A 84 -5.04 4.41 6.66
CA ARG A 84 -3.98 5.15 5.97
C ARG A 84 -2.99 4.26 5.24
N VAL A 85 -2.61 3.14 5.88
CA VAL A 85 -1.67 2.19 5.29
C VAL A 85 -2.28 1.55 4.04
N TRP A 86 -3.56 1.23 4.06
CA TRP A 86 -4.27 0.74 2.86
C TRP A 86 -4.18 1.73 1.70
N ASN A 87 -4.39 3.01 1.96
CA ASN A 87 -4.29 4.05 0.93
C ASN A 87 -2.86 4.20 0.39
N LEU A 88 -1.85 4.06 1.27
CA LEU A 88 -0.45 4.14 0.86
C LEU A 88 -0.03 2.98 -0.05
N ILE A 89 -0.54 1.78 0.19
CA ILE A 89 -0.19 0.60 -0.60
C ILE A 89 -1.15 0.33 -1.77
N ALA A 90 -2.27 1.08 -1.85
CA ALA A 90 -3.31 0.86 -2.86
C ALA A 90 -2.77 0.73 -4.30
N PRO A 91 -1.84 1.58 -4.78
CA PRO A 91 -1.32 1.45 -6.14
C PRO A 91 -0.56 0.14 -6.40
N ARG A 92 -0.15 -0.55 -5.33
CA ARG A 92 0.68 -1.77 -5.41
C ARG A 92 -0.09 -3.04 -5.05
N LEU A 93 -1.36 -2.92 -4.67
CA LEU A 93 -2.18 -4.08 -4.30
C LEU A 93 -2.21 -5.17 -5.37
N PRO A 94 -2.30 -4.87 -6.69
CA PRO A 94 -2.24 -5.93 -7.69
C PRO A 94 -0.96 -6.75 -7.63
N SER A 95 0.20 -6.11 -7.51
CA SER A 95 1.48 -6.80 -7.40
C SER A 95 1.59 -7.63 -6.11
N LEU A 96 1.06 -7.13 -5.01
CA LEU A 96 1.04 -7.85 -3.73
C LEU A 96 0.11 -9.07 -3.79
N ALA A 97 -1.02 -8.95 -4.46
CA ALA A 97 -1.94 -10.07 -4.69
C ALA A 97 -1.30 -11.16 -5.56
N GLU A 98 -0.54 -10.78 -6.57
CA GLU A 98 0.21 -11.73 -7.41
C GLU A 98 1.33 -12.41 -6.63
N ALA A 99 2.00 -11.68 -5.73
CA ALA A 99 3.10 -12.21 -4.94
C ALA A 99 2.67 -13.29 -3.95
N ALA A 100 1.49 -13.16 -3.36
CA ALA A 100 0.98 -14.09 -2.36
C ALA A 100 -0.56 -14.12 -2.38
N PRO A 101 -1.17 -14.74 -3.40
CA PRO A 101 -2.62 -14.64 -3.62
C PRO A 101 -3.44 -15.20 -2.47
N GLN A 102 -3.03 -16.31 -1.87
CA GLN A 102 -3.78 -16.92 -0.77
C GLN A 102 -3.78 -16.02 0.47
N GLN A 103 -2.61 -15.57 0.89
CA GLN A 103 -2.45 -14.66 2.03
C GLN A 103 -3.21 -13.35 1.82
N PHE A 104 -3.16 -12.83 0.60
CA PHE A 104 -3.88 -11.61 0.24
C PHE A 104 -5.39 -11.78 0.41
N VAL A 105 -5.96 -12.81 -0.18
CA VAL A 105 -7.40 -13.09 -0.12
C VAL A 105 -7.85 -13.32 1.32
N ASP A 106 -7.13 -14.16 2.07
CA ASP A 106 -7.49 -14.49 3.45
C ASP A 106 -7.50 -13.23 4.35
N ILE A 107 -6.49 -12.38 4.23
CA ILE A 107 -6.40 -11.17 5.03
C ILE A 107 -7.49 -10.17 4.65
N VAL A 108 -7.75 -9.98 3.36
CA VAL A 108 -8.80 -9.06 2.89
C VAL A 108 -10.18 -9.52 3.36
N ILE A 109 -10.51 -10.79 3.19
CA ILE A 109 -11.80 -11.34 3.63
C ILE A 109 -11.95 -11.18 5.14
N ASN A 110 -10.96 -11.61 5.92
CA ASN A 110 -11.00 -11.50 7.37
C ASN A 110 -11.15 -10.05 7.85
N ASN A 111 -10.52 -9.11 7.18
CA ASN A 111 -10.65 -7.69 7.52
C ASN A 111 -12.06 -7.16 7.19
N LEU A 112 -12.62 -7.53 6.04
CA LEU A 112 -13.96 -7.09 5.62
C LEU A 112 -15.08 -7.64 6.52
N GLU A 113 -14.86 -8.79 7.14
CA GLU A 113 -15.82 -9.40 8.07
C GLU A 113 -15.82 -8.73 9.46
N GLN A 114 -14.83 -7.88 9.75
CA GLN A 114 -14.77 -7.16 11.01
C GLN A 114 -15.65 -5.91 11.00
N ASP A 115 -16.35 -5.66 12.12
CA ASP A 115 -17.19 -4.46 12.27
C ASP A 115 -16.42 -3.15 12.12
N SER A 116 -15.13 -3.15 12.44
CA SER A 116 -14.25 -1.99 12.34
C SER A 116 -13.15 -2.18 11.28
N SER A 117 -13.55 -2.58 10.07
CA SER A 117 -12.61 -2.83 8.98
C SER A 117 -11.83 -1.57 8.59
N SER A 118 -10.51 -1.64 8.69
CA SER A 118 -9.60 -0.57 8.25
C SER A 118 -9.64 -0.38 6.73
N LEU A 119 -9.86 -1.46 5.98
CA LEU A 119 -10.01 -1.42 4.53
C LEU A 119 -11.27 -0.68 4.11
N LEU A 120 -12.40 -0.91 4.77
CA LEU A 120 -13.63 -0.18 4.52
C LEU A 120 -13.49 1.30 4.85
N ARG A 121 -12.77 1.64 5.93
CA ARG A 121 -12.48 3.04 6.26
C ARG A 121 -11.66 3.73 5.17
N ALA A 122 -10.64 3.04 4.67
CA ALA A 122 -9.84 3.54 3.55
C ALA A 122 -10.69 3.79 2.31
N TYR A 123 -11.54 2.83 1.96
CA TYR A 123 -12.45 2.92 0.81
C TYR A 123 -13.43 4.08 0.94
N TYR A 124 -14.07 4.24 2.08
CA TYR A 124 -15.04 5.32 2.29
C TYR A 124 -14.39 6.70 2.34
N ALA A 125 -13.18 6.81 2.88
CA ALA A 125 -12.44 8.08 2.88
C ALA A 125 -12.13 8.53 1.45
N ASP A 126 -11.64 7.62 0.62
CA ASP A 126 -11.34 7.88 -0.78
C ASP A 126 -12.62 8.20 -1.59
N SER A 127 -13.69 7.46 -1.35
CA SER A 127 -14.97 7.69 -2.01
C SER A 127 -15.57 9.05 -1.66
N ASN A 128 -15.43 9.49 -0.43
CA ASN A 128 -15.89 10.82 -0.02
C ASN A 128 -15.11 11.92 -0.71
N ASP A 129 -13.80 11.77 -0.85
CA ASP A 129 -12.98 12.73 -1.58
C ASP A 129 -13.39 12.81 -3.05
N ILE A 130 -13.67 11.69 -3.69
CA ILE A 130 -14.16 11.62 -5.06
C ILE A 130 -15.54 12.27 -5.19
N LEU A 131 -16.47 11.96 -4.30
CA LEU A 131 -17.82 12.51 -4.32
C LEU A 131 -17.85 14.03 -4.15
N PHE A 132 -16.96 14.57 -3.33
CA PHE A 132 -16.88 16.03 -3.09
C PHE A 132 -16.05 16.78 -4.13
N SER A 133 -15.19 16.09 -4.86
CA SER A 133 -14.31 16.71 -5.87
C SER A 133 -14.89 16.65 -7.29
N ASP A 134 -15.92 15.87 -7.55
CA ASP A 134 -16.53 15.76 -8.87
C ASP A 134 -17.65 16.81 -9.06
N PRO A 135 -17.42 17.83 -9.91
CA PRO A 135 -18.41 18.89 -10.13
C PRO A 135 -19.69 18.40 -10.82
N TRP A 136 -19.69 17.18 -11.38
CA TRP A 136 -20.86 16.61 -12.04
C TRP A 136 -21.83 15.94 -11.07
N LEU A 137 -21.38 15.60 -9.86
CA LEU A 137 -22.20 14.99 -8.83
C LEU A 137 -22.92 16.01 -7.94
N HIS A 138 -22.63 17.29 -8.10
CA HIS A 138 -23.28 18.40 -7.41
C HIS A 138 -23.94 19.33 -8.43
N PRO A 139 -25.11 18.96 -9.00
CA PRO A 139 -25.86 19.90 -9.81
C PRO A 139 -26.34 21.07 -8.96
N HIS A 140 -25.99 22.25 -9.35
CA HIS A 140 -26.43 23.49 -8.71
C HIS A 140 -27.92 23.74 -8.94
#